data_fdf298a9c146814189f83d603a2817a9
#
_entry.id   fdf298a9c146814189f83d603a2817a9
#
_cell.length_a   1.000
_cell.length_b   1.000
_cell.length_c   1.000
_cell.angle_alpha   90.00
_cell.angle_beta   90.00
_cell.angle_gamma   90.00
#
_symmetry.space_group_name_H-M   'P 1'
#
loop_
_entity.id
_entity.type
_entity.pdbx_description
1 polymer ?
#
loop_
_entity_poly.entity_id
_entity_poly.type
_entity_poly.pdbx_seq_one_letter_code
_entity_poly.pdbx_strand_id
1 'polypeptide(L)'
;MIMNILMIYPKPDKFKKPRFGFSYEMLIISTVLSKYHNVSIKDFSCEHFDMHNFMGYVSGEHFDLALVECDSYALKRSQNVLHAAEIIDVLNKYIPTIAYGNYCYIMKRNFGNARHTIVDNVINNIIDCINQYEEHNIVPHVKEYDEIPFIDRDMLLKISYYRKNKRNTLLQTAKGCENTCIFCQRKGWQSCYVTHSDDYVLNEIKDIKSKGYQNVWITDENFTFNLIRAKRLLKKILQSGLHDDLRFFISSWVNIDEEFLDLAKQCNIKIISFGIESGNKEILRFYRKNINIDEVPSIIRYANSLGIFTVGNFIIGAPMESESTITETFDLIKECEFDQINIKNLDYMIGSTLYEALDDKLKTDDHVFACLENGLNVFPLDEIKRIKDTFQSEYYNLHRSVIEKKIHLYGTPF
;
A
#
# COMPACT_ATOMS: atom_id res chain seq x y z
N MET A 1 -24.02 -11.27 23.48
CA MET A 1 -23.41 -12.55 23.00
C MET A 1 -22.12 -12.28 22.24
N ILE A 2 -21.24 -13.29 22.09
CA ILE A 2 -20.04 -13.22 21.24
C ILE A 2 -20.43 -13.64 19.83
N MET A 3 -20.13 -12.81 18.84
CA MET A 3 -20.35 -13.14 17.42
C MET A 3 -19.17 -13.92 16.85
N ASN A 4 -19.44 -14.75 15.85
CA ASN A 4 -18.43 -15.36 14.98
C ASN A 4 -18.33 -14.53 13.69
N ILE A 5 -17.26 -13.77 13.54
CA ILE A 5 -17.05 -12.82 12.44
C ILE A 5 -16.03 -13.40 11.45
N LEU A 6 -16.40 -13.44 10.17
CA LEU A 6 -15.51 -13.84 9.09
C LEU A 6 -14.96 -12.62 8.36
N MET A 7 -13.64 -12.44 8.40
CA MET A 7 -12.91 -11.41 7.66
C MET A 7 -12.35 -12.02 6.38
N ILE A 8 -12.59 -11.38 5.23
CA ILE A 8 -12.21 -11.90 3.92
C ILE A 8 -11.37 -10.88 3.16
N TYR A 9 -10.15 -11.30 2.78
CA TYR A 9 -9.31 -10.60 1.82
C TYR A 9 -9.45 -11.27 0.44
N PRO A 10 -10.09 -10.63 -0.53
CA PRO A 10 -10.33 -11.21 -1.84
C PRO A 10 -9.04 -11.41 -2.64
N LYS A 11 -9.09 -12.29 -3.64
CA LYS A 11 -7.96 -12.58 -4.50
C LYS A 11 -7.56 -11.36 -5.34
N PRO A 12 -6.28 -10.94 -5.32
CA PRO A 12 -5.80 -9.89 -6.19
C PRO A 12 -5.65 -10.38 -7.65
N ASP A 13 -5.62 -9.42 -8.56
CA ASP A 13 -5.58 -9.62 -10.01
C ASP A 13 -4.35 -10.40 -10.54
N LYS A 14 -3.19 -10.14 -9.94
CA LYS A 14 -1.96 -10.87 -10.25
C LYS A 14 -1.43 -11.51 -8.99
N PHE A 15 -1.25 -12.81 -9.08
CA PHE A 15 -0.80 -13.67 -7.99
C PHE A 15 0.62 -13.32 -7.55
N LYS A 16 0.78 -12.22 -6.83
CA LYS A 16 1.97 -11.98 -6.03
C LYS A 16 1.57 -12.20 -4.59
N LYS A 17 2.03 -13.30 -4.02
CA LYS A 17 1.84 -13.59 -2.60
C LYS A 17 2.41 -12.44 -1.77
N PRO A 18 1.66 -11.84 -0.86
CA PRO A 18 2.14 -10.75 -0.04
C PRO A 18 3.27 -11.23 0.86
N ARG A 19 4.39 -10.50 0.90
CA ARG A 19 5.57 -10.94 1.68
C ARG A 19 5.47 -10.55 3.14
N PHE A 20 4.79 -9.44 3.44
CA PHE A 20 4.77 -8.84 4.76
C PHE A 20 3.42 -8.96 5.48
N GLY A 21 2.42 -9.41 4.84
CA GLY A 21 1.03 -9.44 5.26
C GLY A 21 0.13 -8.98 4.11
N PHE A 22 -1.17 -9.05 4.30
CA PHE A 22 -2.12 -8.62 3.27
C PHE A 22 -2.52 -7.15 3.49
N SER A 23 -3.47 -6.86 4.33
CA SER A 23 -3.96 -5.53 4.61
C SER A 23 -3.66 -5.12 6.05
N TYR A 24 -3.02 -3.97 6.23
CA TYR A 24 -2.80 -3.40 7.55
C TYR A 24 -4.13 -3.03 8.21
N GLU A 25 -5.06 -2.43 7.45
CA GLU A 25 -6.38 -2.04 7.94
C GLU A 25 -7.21 -3.23 8.40
N MET A 26 -7.24 -4.30 7.60
CA MET A 26 -7.91 -5.55 7.99
C MET A 26 -7.33 -6.15 9.28
N LEU A 27 -6.01 -6.11 9.44
CA LEU A 27 -5.35 -6.60 10.64
C LEU A 27 -5.73 -5.77 11.88
N ILE A 28 -5.79 -4.44 11.76
CA ILE A 28 -6.26 -3.56 12.84
C ILE A 28 -7.70 -3.90 13.19
N ILE A 29 -8.60 -3.94 12.22
CA ILE A 29 -10.02 -4.24 12.43
C ILE A 29 -10.16 -5.60 13.11
N SER A 30 -9.49 -6.62 12.60
CA SER A 30 -9.50 -7.96 13.19
C SER A 30 -9.01 -7.94 14.64
N THR A 31 -7.96 -7.17 14.93
CA THR A 31 -7.40 -7.06 16.28
C THR A 31 -8.36 -6.34 17.22
N VAL A 32 -9.01 -5.27 16.80
CA VAL A 32 -10.04 -4.57 17.59
C VAL A 32 -11.19 -5.51 17.92
N LEU A 33 -11.74 -6.16 16.89
CA LEU A 33 -12.91 -7.01 17.03
C LEU A 33 -12.65 -8.28 17.85
N SER A 34 -11.43 -8.85 17.74
CA SER A 34 -11.08 -10.09 18.48
C SER A 34 -11.05 -9.94 20.00
N LYS A 35 -11.03 -8.71 20.51
CA LYS A 35 -11.17 -8.44 21.95
C LYS A 35 -12.59 -8.69 22.48
N TYR A 36 -13.58 -8.71 21.60
CA TYR A 36 -15.00 -8.75 21.95
C TYR A 36 -15.75 -9.92 21.28
N HIS A 37 -15.22 -10.41 20.15
CA HIS A 37 -15.86 -11.40 19.27
C HIS A 37 -14.86 -12.45 18.80
N ASN A 38 -15.33 -13.56 18.27
CA ASN A 38 -14.49 -14.55 17.59
C ASN A 38 -14.25 -14.10 16.15
N VAL A 39 -12.99 -13.91 15.77
CA VAL A 39 -12.64 -13.46 14.41
C VAL A 39 -11.84 -14.54 13.69
N SER A 40 -12.32 -14.91 12.51
CA SER A 40 -11.64 -15.79 11.56
C SER A 40 -11.26 -15.03 10.30
N ILE A 41 -10.07 -15.30 9.76
CA ILE A 41 -9.56 -14.61 8.56
C ILE A 41 -9.39 -15.62 7.43
N LYS A 42 -9.85 -15.25 6.23
CA LYS A 42 -9.58 -15.92 4.95
C LYS A 42 -8.87 -14.96 4.02
N ASP A 43 -7.67 -15.35 3.60
CA ASP A 43 -6.83 -14.57 2.69
C ASP A 43 -6.64 -15.30 1.35
N PHE A 44 -7.43 -14.91 0.37
CA PHE A 44 -7.36 -15.49 -0.98
C PHE A 44 -6.20 -14.94 -1.83
N SER A 45 -5.38 -14.05 -1.30
CA SER A 45 -4.12 -13.66 -1.94
C SER A 45 -3.05 -14.76 -1.85
N CYS A 46 -3.13 -15.63 -0.86
CA CYS A 46 -2.18 -16.70 -0.61
C CYS A 46 -2.81 -18.11 -0.52
N GLU A 47 -4.13 -18.19 -0.42
CA GLU A 47 -4.89 -19.44 -0.43
C GLU A 47 -5.59 -19.62 -1.79
N HIS A 48 -5.78 -20.88 -2.21
CA HIS A 48 -6.55 -21.16 -3.42
C HIS A 48 -8.04 -20.89 -3.14
N PHE A 49 -8.67 -20.05 -3.96
CA PHE A 49 -10.09 -19.79 -3.89
C PHE A 49 -10.86 -20.81 -4.77
N ASP A 50 -11.79 -21.49 -4.14
CA ASP A 50 -12.84 -22.28 -4.78
C ASP A 50 -14.16 -22.01 -4.05
N MET A 51 -15.18 -21.56 -4.78
CA MET A 51 -16.44 -21.12 -4.20
C MET A 51 -17.17 -22.27 -3.47
N HIS A 52 -17.16 -23.48 -4.02
CA HIS A 52 -17.84 -24.61 -3.40
C HIS A 52 -17.22 -24.99 -2.05
N ASN A 53 -15.90 -25.12 -2.01
CA ASN A 53 -15.16 -25.39 -0.78
C ASN A 53 -15.28 -24.25 0.25
N PHE A 54 -15.29 -23.01 -0.24
CA PHE A 54 -15.48 -21.85 0.61
C PHE A 54 -16.87 -21.84 1.26
N MET A 55 -17.92 -22.12 0.50
CA MET A 55 -19.27 -22.17 1.05
C MET A 55 -19.47 -23.37 1.99
N GLY A 56 -18.81 -24.51 1.74
CA GLY A 56 -18.74 -25.62 2.67
C GLY A 56 -18.12 -25.23 4.02
N TYR A 57 -17.04 -24.44 3.98
CA TYR A 57 -16.41 -23.89 5.19
C TYR A 57 -17.37 -22.93 5.92
N VAL A 58 -17.99 -21.98 5.20
CA VAL A 58 -18.91 -21.00 5.79
C VAL A 58 -20.09 -21.68 6.48
N SER A 59 -20.68 -22.70 5.83
CA SER A 59 -21.81 -23.45 6.39
C SER A 59 -21.44 -24.33 7.60
N GLY A 60 -20.18 -24.80 7.65
CA GLY A 60 -19.70 -25.67 8.75
C GLY A 60 -19.34 -24.89 10.02
N GLU A 61 -18.87 -23.66 9.91
CA GLU A 61 -18.35 -22.89 11.04
C GLU A 61 -19.37 -21.92 11.67
N HIS A 62 -20.56 -21.74 11.08
CA HIS A 62 -21.62 -20.88 11.59
C HIS A 62 -21.19 -19.43 11.91
N PHE A 63 -20.97 -18.61 10.87
CA PHE A 63 -20.67 -17.19 11.03
C PHE A 63 -21.94 -16.34 11.15
N ASP A 64 -21.88 -15.34 12.04
CA ASP A 64 -22.97 -14.37 12.25
C ASP A 64 -22.84 -13.15 11.31
N LEU A 65 -21.61 -12.83 10.89
CA LEU A 65 -21.30 -11.66 10.08
C LEU A 65 -20.06 -11.93 9.22
N ALA A 66 -20.08 -11.42 7.98
CA ALA A 66 -18.89 -11.37 7.14
C ALA A 66 -18.48 -9.92 6.84
N LEU A 67 -17.16 -9.67 6.85
CA LEU A 67 -16.54 -8.41 6.46
C LEU A 67 -15.63 -8.69 5.25
N VAL A 68 -15.89 -8.05 4.12
CA VAL A 68 -15.13 -8.23 2.89
C VAL A 68 -14.38 -6.96 2.57
N GLU A 69 -13.05 -7.05 2.50
CA GLU A 69 -12.22 -5.90 2.15
C GLU A 69 -12.22 -5.65 0.66
N CYS A 70 -12.44 -4.40 0.30
CA CYS A 70 -12.45 -3.89 -1.05
C CYS A 70 -11.41 -2.77 -1.16
N ASP A 71 -10.13 -3.12 -0.95
CA ASP A 71 -9.04 -2.16 -1.05
C ASP A 71 -8.23 -2.35 -2.32
N SER A 72 -7.82 -1.22 -2.88
CA SER A 72 -7.09 -1.17 -4.14
C SER A 72 -5.58 -1.23 -4.01
N TYR A 73 -5.05 -1.30 -2.81
CA TYR A 73 -3.63 -1.06 -2.53
C TYR A 73 -2.64 -1.85 -3.41
N ALA A 74 -3.05 -3.02 -3.84
CA ALA A 74 -2.24 -3.90 -4.68
C ALA A 74 -2.68 -3.92 -6.15
N LEU A 75 -3.67 -3.11 -6.55
CA LEU A 75 -4.45 -3.45 -7.72
C LEU A 75 -4.43 -2.38 -8.79
N LYS A 76 -3.99 -2.80 -9.91
CA LYS A 76 -4.10 -2.05 -11.14
C LYS A 76 -5.40 -2.32 -11.89
N ARG A 77 -6.36 -3.09 -11.38
CA ARG A 77 -7.64 -3.38 -12.06
C ARG A 77 -8.66 -4.04 -11.16
N SER A 78 -9.90 -3.85 -11.54
CA SER A 78 -11.17 -4.29 -11.03
C SER A 78 -11.36 -5.76 -10.57
N GLN A 79 -10.41 -6.67 -10.75
CA GLN A 79 -10.65 -8.09 -10.46
C GLN A 79 -10.78 -8.41 -8.98
N ASN A 80 -10.09 -7.71 -8.07
CA ASN A 80 -10.34 -7.90 -6.65
C ASN A 80 -11.74 -7.42 -6.29
N VAL A 81 -12.17 -6.32 -6.85
CA VAL A 81 -13.52 -5.77 -6.66
C VAL A 81 -14.57 -6.72 -7.24
N LEU A 82 -14.33 -7.26 -8.42
CA LEU A 82 -15.23 -8.26 -9.02
C LEU A 82 -15.26 -9.53 -8.17
N HIS A 83 -14.13 -10.01 -7.70
CA HIS A 83 -14.05 -11.16 -6.81
C HIS A 83 -14.70 -10.86 -5.45
N ALA A 84 -14.52 -9.64 -4.91
CA ALA A 84 -15.21 -9.20 -3.70
C ALA A 84 -16.74 -9.18 -3.93
N ALA A 85 -17.21 -8.64 -5.04
CA ALA A 85 -18.62 -8.61 -5.39
C ALA A 85 -19.21 -10.03 -5.51
N GLU A 86 -18.51 -10.94 -6.18
CA GLU A 86 -18.92 -12.36 -6.29
C GLU A 86 -19.05 -13.02 -4.91
N ILE A 87 -18.08 -12.81 -4.03
CA ILE A 87 -18.10 -13.32 -2.66
C ILE A 87 -19.30 -12.73 -1.89
N ILE A 88 -19.51 -11.43 -1.98
CA ILE A 88 -20.58 -10.71 -1.27
C ILE A 88 -21.95 -11.20 -1.76
N ASP A 89 -22.15 -11.34 -3.07
CA ASP A 89 -23.42 -11.80 -3.66
C ASP A 89 -23.80 -13.20 -3.20
N VAL A 90 -22.82 -14.06 -2.99
CA VAL A 90 -23.06 -15.41 -2.51
C VAL A 90 -23.28 -15.42 -0.99
N LEU A 91 -22.41 -14.77 -0.22
CA LEU A 91 -22.45 -14.78 1.25
C LEU A 91 -23.73 -14.13 1.79
N ASN A 92 -24.16 -13.01 1.20
CA ASN A 92 -25.31 -12.24 1.70
C ASN A 92 -26.65 -13.01 1.59
N LYS A 93 -26.66 -14.16 0.92
CA LYS A 93 -27.80 -15.09 0.92
C LYS A 93 -27.89 -15.91 2.22
N TYR A 94 -26.80 -16.00 2.98
CA TYR A 94 -26.68 -16.87 4.14
C TYR A 94 -26.35 -16.10 5.41
N ILE A 95 -25.45 -15.10 5.32
CA ILE A 95 -25.02 -14.28 6.45
C ILE A 95 -24.97 -12.80 6.05
N PRO A 96 -25.29 -11.87 6.96
CA PRO A 96 -25.10 -10.45 6.70
C PRO A 96 -23.66 -10.15 6.30
N THR A 97 -23.46 -9.34 5.25
CA THR A 97 -22.13 -9.06 4.71
C THR A 97 -21.92 -7.55 4.61
N ILE A 98 -20.80 -7.08 5.10
CA ILE A 98 -20.33 -5.70 5.04
C ILE A 98 -19.15 -5.61 4.08
N ALA A 99 -19.22 -4.72 3.10
CA ALA A 99 -18.09 -4.35 2.26
C ALA A 99 -17.42 -3.10 2.84
N TYR A 100 -16.09 -3.09 2.92
CA TYR A 100 -15.36 -1.93 3.39
C TYR A 100 -14.08 -1.69 2.60
N GLY A 101 -13.58 -0.45 2.63
CA GLY A 101 -12.35 -0.05 1.97
C GLY A 101 -12.55 0.92 0.80
N ASN A 102 -11.46 1.38 0.26
CA ASN A 102 -11.43 2.50 -0.67
C ASN A 102 -12.17 2.26 -1.99
N TYR A 103 -12.20 1.02 -2.49
CA TYR A 103 -12.95 0.71 -3.72
C TYR A 103 -14.46 0.74 -3.55
N CYS A 104 -14.97 0.61 -2.35
CA CYS A 104 -16.39 0.77 -2.09
C CYS A 104 -16.90 2.16 -2.47
N TYR A 105 -16.07 3.20 -2.28
CA TYR A 105 -16.40 4.56 -2.71
C TYR A 105 -16.55 4.69 -4.22
N ILE A 106 -15.68 4.00 -4.94
CA ILE A 106 -15.48 4.14 -6.37
C ILE A 106 -16.46 3.27 -7.15
N MET A 107 -16.73 2.07 -6.65
CA MET A 107 -17.49 1.02 -7.35
C MET A 107 -18.89 0.81 -6.75
N LYS A 108 -19.58 1.90 -6.43
CA LYS A 108 -20.93 1.92 -5.83
C LYS A 108 -21.93 0.96 -6.49
N ARG A 109 -21.71 0.61 -7.76
CA ARG A 109 -22.59 -0.27 -8.54
C ARG A 109 -22.45 -1.75 -8.21
N ASN A 110 -21.24 -2.17 -7.76
CA ASN A 110 -20.90 -3.60 -7.68
C ASN A 110 -21.12 -4.22 -6.29
N PHE A 111 -21.50 -3.41 -5.28
CA PHE A 111 -21.76 -3.88 -3.92
C PHE A 111 -23.21 -3.75 -3.50
N GLY A 112 -24.13 -3.73 -4.47
CA GLY A 112 -25.56 -3.53 -4.23
C GLY A 112 -26.21 -4.54 -3.28
N ASN A 113 -25.59 -5.71 -3.11
CA ASN A 113 -26.07 -6.77 -2.23
C ASN A 113 -25.41 -6.76 -0.84
N ALA A 114 -24.34 -5.97 -0.62
CA ALA A 114 -23.80 -5.83 0.72
C ALA A 114 -24.78 -5.08 1.62
N ARG A 115 -24.94 -5.54 2.86
CA ARG A 115 -25.82 -4.89 3.84
C ARG A 115 -25.38 -3.47 4.16
N HIS A 116 -24.06 -3.27 4.26
CA HIS A 116 -23.43 -1.96 4.44
C HIS A 116 -22.20 -1.86 3.55
N THR A 117 -21.92 -0.64 3.11
CA THR A 117 -20.72 -0.30 2.33
C THR A 117 -20.00 0.86 3.03
N ILE A 118 -18.80 0.60 3.51
CA ILE A 118 -18.04 1.53 4.38
C ILE A 118 -16.77 1.99 3.66
N VAL A 119 -16.57 3.30 3.59
CA VAL A 119 -15.53 3.94 2.80
C VAL A 119 -14.55 4.74 3.65
N ASP A 120 -15.06 5.48 4.62
CA ASP A 120 -14.30 6.38 5.48
C ASP A 120 -14.48 5.99 6.95
N ASN A 121 -13.59 6.49 7.80
CA ASN A 121 -13.59 6.16 9.23
C ASN A 121 -13.87 4.66 9.49
N VAL A 122 -13.22 3.81 8.70
CA VAL A 122 -13.61 2.40 8.48
C VAL A 122 -13.76 1.64 9.79
N ILE A 123 -12.85 1.84 10.74
CA ILE A 123 -12.87 1.14 12.03
C ILE A 123 -14.15 1.48 12.79
N ASN A 124 -14.44 2.76 13.03
CA ASN A 124 -15.59 3.17 13.83
C ASN A 124 -16.92 2.89 13.12
N ASN A 125 -16.97 3.06 11.80
CA ASN A 125 -18.18 2.75 11.03
C ASN A 125 -18.47 1.23 11.01
N ILE A 126 -17.45 0.38 11.01
CA ILE A 126 -17.64 -1.07 11.20
C ILE A 126 -18.15 -1.36 12.63
N ILE A 127 -17.57 -0.71 13.64
CA ILE A 127 -17.99 -0.82 15.03
C ILE A 127 -19.48 -0.43 15.16
N ASP A 128 -19.90 0.68 14.54
CA ASP A 128 -21.30 1.10 14.53
C ASP A 128 -22.22 0.04 13.92
N CYS A 129 -21.82 -0.54 12.79
CA CYS A 129 -22.60 -1.61 12.15
C CYS A 129 -22.72 -2.85 13.06
N ILE A 130 -21.65 -3.21 13.76
CA ILE A 130 -21.64 -4.37 14.67
C ILE A 130 -22.49 -4.09 15.91
N ASN A 131 -22.39 -2.90 16.48
CA ASN A 131 -23.13 -2.51 17.67
C ASN A 131 -24.66 -2.39 17.45
N GLN A 132 -25.13 -2.36 16.19
CA GLN A 132 -26.56 -2.44 15.86
C GLN A 132 -27.19 -3.82 16.19
N TYR A 133 -26.38 -4.82 16.43
CA TYR A 133 -26.85 -6.13 16.89
C TYR A 133 -26.97 -6.10 18.43
N GLU A 134 -28.14 -5.66 18.93
CA GLU A 134 -28.41 -5.32 20.34
C GLU A 134 -28.09 -6.42 21.37
N GLU A 135 -28.06 -7.68 20.97
CA GLU A 135 -27.79 -8.81 21.85
C GLU A 135 -26.30 -9.14 22.02
N HIS A 136 -25.42 -8.42 21.35
CA HIS A 136 -23.99 -8.71 21.30
C HIS A 136 -23.15 -7.78 22.19
N ASN A 137 -21.91 -8.17 22.39
CA ASN A 137 -20.96 -7.34 23.14
C ASN A 137 -20.70 -6.03 22.38
N ILE A 138 -20.84 -4.91 23.10
CA ILE A 138 -20.58 -3.59 22.54
C ILE A 138 -19.06 -3.41 22.37
N VAL A 139 -18.65 -3.05 21.17
CA VAL A 139 -17.29 -2.65 20.84
C VAL A 139 -17.16 -1.13 21.00
N PRO A 140 -16.24 -0.63 21.82
CA PRO A 140 -16.06 0.82 21.97
C PRO A 140 -15.41 1.45 20.74
N HIS A 141 -15.77 2.68 20.43
CA HIS A 141 -15.12 3.48 19.40
C HIS A 141 -13.66 3.77 19.73
N VAL A 142 -12.83 3.84 18.70
CA VAL A 142 -11.49 4.38 18.75
C VAL A 142 -11.58 5.90 18.62
N LYS A 143 -11.22 6.64 19.65
CA LYS A 143 -11.30 8.11 19.69
C LYS A 143 -9.99 8.75 19.27
N GLU A 144 -8.88 8.26 19.80
CA GLU A 144 -7.55 8.74 19.53
C GLU A 144 -6.77 7.72 18.71
N TYR A 145 -5.87 8.19 17.84
CA TYR A 145 -5.13 7.29 16.93
C TYR A 145 -4.27 6.28 17.70
N ASP A 146 -3.74 6.65 18.86
CA ASP A 146 -2.96 5.77 19.74
C ASP A 146 -3.80 4.76 20.54
N GLU A 147 -5.13 4.87 20.52
CA GLU A 147 -6.01 3.83 21.09
C GLU A 147 -6.15 2.61 20.18
N ILE A 148 -5.74 2.72 18.92
CA ILE A 148 -5.67 1.58 17.99
C ILE A 148 -4.70 0.55 18.60
N PRO A 149 -5.14 -0.71 18.83
CA PRO A 149 -4.23 -1.71 19.37
C PRO A 149 -3.16 -2.09 18.37
N PHE A 150 -2.00 -2.54 18.86
CA PHE A 150 -1.00 -3.18 17.99
C PHE A 150 -1.63 -4.36 17.28
N ILE A 151 -1.24 -4.55 16.02
CA ILE A 151 -1.76 -5.67 15.22
C ILE A 151 -1.50 -6.99 15.97
N ASP A 152 -2.55 -7.80 16.12
CA ASP A 152 -2.38 -9.18 16.57
C ASP A 152 -1.77 -10.03 15.45
N ARG A 153 -0.45 -10.12 15.48
CA ARG A 153 0.33 -10.85 14.47
C ARG A 153 0.15 -12.36 14.58
N ASP A 154 -0.34 -12.87 15.71
CA ASP A 154 -0.60 -14.29 15.89
C ASP A 154 -1.80 -14.74 15.05
N MET A 155 -2.73 -13.84 14.73
CA MET A 155 -3.81 -14.12 13.78
C MET A 155 -3.27 -14.49 12.39
N LEU A 156 -2.22 -13.81 11.91
CA LEU A 156 -1.57 -14.15 10.65
C LEU A 156 -0.92 -15.53 10.67
N LEU A 157 -0.37 -15.94 11.81
CA LEU A 157 0.31 -17.23 11.93
C LEU A 157 -0.64 -18.44 11.86
N LYS A 158 -1.95 -18.21 11.98
CA LYS A 158 -2.97 -19.24 11.71
C LYS A 158 -3.00 -19.59 10.22
N ILE A 159 -2.63 -18.65 9.32
CA ILE A 159 -2.53 -18.88 7.89
C ILE A 159 -1.17 -19.50 7.56
N SER A 160 -1.17 -20.68 6.93
CA SER A 160 0.03 -21.50 6.66
C SER A 160 1.13 -20.72 5.92
N TYR A 161 0.75 -19.87 4.96
CA TYR A 161 1.69 -19.06 4.21
C TYR A 161 2.50 -18.09 5.10
N TYR A 162 1.83 -17.33 5.97
CA TYR A 162 2.51 -16.38 6.86
C TYR A 162 3.32 -17.09 7.95
N ARG A 163 2.85 -18.23 8.44
CA ARG A 163 3.62 -19.05 9.37
C ARG A 163 4.96 -19.51 8.80
N LYS A 164 5.02 -19.81 7.49
CA LYS A 164 6.28 -20.15 6.80
C LYS A 164 7.17 -18.92 6.58
N ASN A 165 6.58 -17.72 6.53
CA ASN A 165 7.25 -16.43 6.27
C ASN A 165 7.25 -15.50 7.50
N LYS A 166 7.23 -16.06 8.70
CA LYS A 166 7.08 -15.34 9.98
C LYS A 166 8.15 -14.31 10.33
N ARG A 167 9.15 -14.09 9.46
CA ARG A 167 10.18 -13.07 9.65
C ARG A 167 9.74 -11.68 9.22
N ASN A 168 8.67 -11.56 8.46
CA ASN A 168 8.21 -10.33 7.85
C ASN A 168 6.94 -9.83 8.51
N THR A 169 6.83 -8.52 8.75
CA THR A 169 5.62 -7.89 9.29
C THR A 169 5.46 -6.46 8.80
N LEU A 170 4.30 -5.89 9.09
CA LEU A 170 3.93 -4.51 8.78
C LEU A 170 3.97 -3.66 10.05
N LEU A 171 4.23 -2.36 9.87
CA LEU A 171 4.11 -1.32 10.89
C LEU A 171 3.54 -0.07 10.19
N GLN A 172 2.65 0.65 10.84
CA GLN A 172 2.21 1.96 10.38
C GLN A 172 2.54 2.99 11.46
N THR A 173 3.29 4.02 11.10
CA THR A 173 3.63 5.11 12.01
C THR A 173 2.79 6.35 11.77
N ALA A 174 2.27 6.49 10.56
CA ALA A 174 1.36 7.54 10.13
C ALA A 174 0.45 7.04 9.01
N LYS A 175 -0.74 7.60 8.92
CA LYS A 175 -1.72 7.35 7.86
C LYS A 175 -2.06 8.64 7.14
N GLY A 176 -2.24 8.55 5.81
CA GLY A 176 -2.62 9.67 4.98
C GLY A 176 -1.44 10.48 4.45
N CYS A 177 -1.72 11.33 3.48
CA CYS A 177 -0.75 12.20 2.83
C CYS A 177 -1.49 13.43 2.28
N GLU A 178 -1.10 14.63 2.71
CA GLU A 178 -1.72 15.89 2.28
C GLU A 178 -1.12 16.44 0.98
N ASN A 179 -0.19 15.70 0.36
CA ASN A 179 0.31 16.06 -0.96
C ASN A 179 -0.82 16.01 -2.01
N THR A 180 -0.77 16.94 -2.95
CA THR A 180 -1.85 17.15 -3.93
C THR A 180 -1.56 16.54 -5.31
N CYS A 181 -0.79 15.46 -5.37
CA CYS A 181 -0.45 14.77 -6.62
C CYS A 181 -1.72 14.38 -7.38
N ILE A 182 -1.88 14.87 -8.61
CA ILE A 182 -3.14 14.75 -9.36
C ILE A 182 -3.44 13.33 -9.85
N PHE A 183 -2.42 12.48 -9.98
CA PHE A 183 -2.54 11.09 -10.39
C PHE A 183 -2.89 10.15 -9.21
N CYS A 184 -2.80 10.65 -7.97
CA CYS A 184 -2.92 9.80 -6.79
C CYS A 184 -4.38 9.60 -6.39
N GLN A 185 -4.80 8.33 -6.23
CA GLN A 185 -6.14 7.97 -5.78
C GLN A 185 -6.47 8.46 -4.37
N ARG A 186 -5.45 8.63 -3.53
CA ARG A 186 -5.61 8.89 -2.08
C ARG A 186 -6.22 10.24 -1.76
N LYS A 187 -6.19 11.17 -2.71
CA LYS A 187 -6.81 12.49 -2.53
C LYS A 187 -8.31 12.40 -2.21
N GLY A 188 -8.98 11.37 -2.72
CA GLY A 188 -10.42 11.20 -2.55
C GLY A 188 -10.85 10.69 -1.16
N TRP A 189 -9.97 10.01 -0.40
CA TRP A 189 -10.36 9.31 0.82
C TRP A 189 -9.36 9.35 1.99
N GLN A 190 -8.12 9.78 1.78
CA GLN A 190 -7.09 9.84 2.82
C GLN A 190 -6.30 11.14 2.77
N SER A 191 -7.00 12.26 2.74
CA SER A 191 -6.37 13.58 2.69
C SER A 191 -5.79 14.05 4.04
N CYS A 192 -6.27 13.53 5.15
CA CYS A 192 -5.79 13.90 6.47
C CYS A 192 -4.56 13.09 6.86
N TYR A 193 -3.48 13.79 7.25
CA TYR A 193 -2.29 13.16 7.79
C TYR A 193 -2.43 13.04 9.31
N VAL A 194 -2.46 11.81 9.81
CA VAL A 194 -2.51 11.50 11.24
C VAL A 194 -1.33 10.62 11.62
N THR A 195 -0.82 10.77 12.84
CA THR A 195 0.37 10.04 13.29
C THR A 195 0.13 9.39 14.63
N HIS A 196 0.70 8.21 14.82
CA HIS A 196 0.92 7.69 16.14
C HIS A 196 1.96 8.52 16.87
N SER A 197 1.88 8.56 18.22
CA SER A 197 2.95 9.11 19.04
C SER A 197 4.23 8.29 18.89
N ASP A 198 5.36 8.92 19.17
CA ASP A 198 6.64 8.22 19.12
C ASP A 198 6.66 7.03 20.10
N ASP A 199 6.06 7.18 21.27
CA ASP A 199 6.01 6.15 22.31
C ASP A 199 5.15 4.95 21.88
N TYR A 200 4.02 5.19 21.19
CA TYR A 200 3.23 4.13 20.57
C TYR A 200 4.09 3.32 19.58
N VAL A 201 4.77 4.02 18.66
CA VAL A 201 5.59 3.36 17.63
C VAL A 201 6.73 2.55 18.26
N LEU A 202 7.43 3.09 19.27
CA LEU A 202 8.49 2.37 19.98
C LEU A 202 7.97 1.12 20.68
N ASN A 203 6.79 1.20 21.30
CA ASN A 203 6.17 0.05 21.97
C ASN A 203 5.74 -1.02 20.95
N GLU A 204 5.21 -0.63 19.78
CA GLU A 204 4.89 -1.59 18.73
C GLU A 204 6.15 -2.24 18.14
N ILE A 205 7.24 -1.49 17.93
CA ILE A 205 8.53 -2.06 17.51
C ILE A 205 9.07 -3.06 18.55
N LYS A 206 8.90 -2.78 19.84
CA LYS A 206 9.27 -3.69 20.92
C LYS A 206 8.45 -4.98 20.87
N ASP A 207 7.12 -4.89 20.62
CA ASP A 207 6.26 -6.06 20.41
C ASP A 207 6.72 -6.89 19.21
N ILE A 208 6.98 -6.23 18.07
CA ILE A 208 7.50 -6.88 16.85
C ILE A 208 8.78 -7.66 17.14
N LYS A 209 9.74 -7.01 17.81
CA LYS A 209 11.03 -7.63 18.17
C LYS A 209 10.84 -8.81 19.11
N SER A 210 9.99 -8.68 20.13
CA SER A 210 9.70 -9.73 21.10
C SER A 210 9.11 -10.99 20.46
N LYS A 211 8.37 -10.85 19.38
CA LYS A 211 7.75 -11.94 18.60
C LYS A 211 8.69 -12.56 17.55
N GLY A 212 9.95 -12.07 17.46
CA GLY A 212 10.98 -12.65 16.59
C GLY A 212 10.88 -12.26 15.12
N TYR A 213 10.13 -11.21 14.78
CA TYR A 213 10.16 -10.62 13.44
C TYR A 213 11.51 -9.97 13.18
N GLN A 214 11.91 -9.90 11.91
CA GLN A 214 13.19 -9.34 11.48
C GLN A 214 13.05 -8.24 10.43
N ASN A 215 12.04 -8.35 9.56
CA ASN A 215 11.82 -7.42 8.46
C ASN A 215 10.50 -6.68 8.69
N VAL A 216 10.55 -5.37 8.71
CA VAL A 216 9.41 -4.51 9.01
C VAL A 216 9.20 -3.55 7.84
N TRP A 217 8.09 -3.68 7.15
CA TRP A 217 7.67 -2.67 6.19
C TRP A 217 6.82 -1.62 6.90
N ILE A 218 7.33 -0.40 6.94
CA ILE A 218 6.56 0.76 7.38
C ILE A 218 5.66 1.17 6.22
N THR A 219 4.35 1.03 6.43
CA THR A 219 3.33 1.18 5.37
C THR A 219 2.85 2.61 5.18
N ASP A 220 3.48 3.57 5.84
CA ASP A 220 3.18 4.99 5.67
C ASP A 220 3.23 5.37 4.18
N GLU A 221 2.26 6.15 3.71
CA GLU A 221 2.19 6.62 2.32
C GLU A 221 3.41 7.43 1.90
N ASN A 222 3.95 8.18 2.85
CA ASN A 222 5.18 8.93 2.73
C ASN A 222 5.77 9.10 4.13
N PHE A 223 6.72 8.25 4.49
CA PHE A 223 7.35 8.27 5.81
C PHE A 223 7.98 9.62 6.15
N THR A 224 8.50 10.31 5.14
CA THR A 224 9.15 11.62 5.27
C THR A 224 8.23 12.81 4.97
N PHE A 225 6.90 12.61 4.92
CA PHE A 225 5.96 13.70 4.73
C PHE A 225 6.20 14.86 5.73
N ASN A 226 6.45 14.51 6.98
CA ASN A 226 6.99 15.42 7.99
C ASN A 226 8.42 14.98 8.35
N LEU A 227 9.41 15.57 7.68
CA LEU A 227 10.82 15.20 7.81
C LEU A 227 11.33 15.41 9.24
N ILE A 228 10.87 16.46 9.93
CA ILE A 228 11.25 16.74 11.33
C ILE A 228 10.78 15.61 12.25
N ARG A 229 9.52 15.18 12.08
CA ARG A 229 8.98 14.01 12.81
C ARG A 229 9.75 12.74 12.49
N ALA A 230 10.00 12.48 11.21
CA ALA A 230 10.72 11.28 10.78
C ALA A 230 12.12 11.20 11.44
N LYS A 231 12.90 12.28 11.41
CA LYS A 231 14.20 12.36 12.07
C LYS A 231 14.09 12.16 13.58
N ARG A 232 13.12 12.81 14.23
CA ARG A 232 12.88 12.67 15.68
C ARG A 232 12.57 11.22 16.04
N LEU A 233 11.71 10.55 15.29
CA LEU A 233 11.34 9.15 15.50
C LEU A 233 12.57 8.23 15.32
N LEU A 234 13.36 8.42 14.27
CA LEU A 234 14.58 7.64 14.06
C LEU A 234 15.59 7.83 15.21
N LYS A 235 15.78 9.07 15.69
CA LYS A 235 16.64 9.34 16.86
C LYS A 235 16.16 8.57 18.10
N LYS A 236 14.85 8.52 18.35
CA LYS A 236 14.29 7.76 19.48
C LYS A 236 14.44 6.24 19.29
N ILE A 237 14.27 5.72 18.08
CA ILE A 237 14.51 4.30 17.76
C ILE A 237 15.98 3.94 18.05
N LEU A 238 16.92 4.78 17.65
CA LEU A 238 18.36 4.60 17.95
C LEU A 238 18.63 4.59 19.44
N GLN A 239 18.12 5.58 20.16
CA GLN A 239 18.31 5.71 21.61
C GLN A 239 17.75 4.52 22.39
N SER A 240 16.68 3.89 21.88
CA SER A 240 16.06 2.73 22.51
C SER A 240 16.77 1.40 22.24
N GLY A 241 17.70 1.33 21.27
CA GLY A 241 18.31 0.08 20.80
C GLY A 241 17.36 -0.90 20.13
N LEU A 242 16.13 -0.47 19.81
CA LEU A 242 15.12 -1.37 19.22
C LEU A 242 15.42 -1.74 17.76
N HIS A 243 16.26 -0.98 17.07
CA HIS A 243 16.67 -1.22 15.69
C HIS A 243 17.59 -2.43 15.51
N ASP A 244 18.24 -2.90 16.59
CA ASP A 244 19.10 -4.07 16.54
C ASP A 244 18.31 -5.29 16.07
N ASP A 245 18.85 -6.05 15.12
CA ASP A 245 18.27 -7.23 14.49
C ASP A 245 17.01 -6.98 13.63
N LEU A 246 16.50 -5.76 13.57
CA LEU A 246 15.42 -5.37 12.68
C LEU A 246 15.94 -4.72 11.40
N ARG A 247 15.19 -4.87 10.32
CA ARG A 247 15.42 -4.23 9.03
C ARG A 247 14.15 -3.53 8.63
N PHE A 248 14.23 -2.23 8.37
CA PHE A 248 13.07 -1.44 7.98
C PHE A 248 13.08 -1.14 6.48
N PHE A 249 11.90 -1.06 5.91
CA PHE A 249 11.62 -0.69 4.53
C PHE A 249 10.59 0.43 4.54
N ILE A 250 10.84 1.51 3.79
CA ILE A 250 9.98 2.70 3.77
C ILE A 250 9.70 3.18 2.35
N SER A 251 8.60 3.91 2.19
CA SER A 251 8.32 4.74 1.02
C SER A 251 8.52 6.21 1.38
N SER A 252 9.13 6.98 0.49
CA SER A 252 9.49 8.37 0.73
C SER A 252 9.40 9.21 -0.54
N TRP A 253 9.15 10.51 -0.39
CA TRP A 253 9.57 11.46 -1.39
C TRP A 253 11.07 11.69 -1.28
N VAL A 254 11.66 12.27 -2.34
CA VAL A 254 13.11 12.56 -2.38
C VAL A 254 13.48 13.86 -1.68
N ASN A 255 12.52 14.62 -1.16
CA ASN A 255 12.72 15.85 -0.39
C ASN A 255 13.25 15.51 1.02
N ILE A 256 14.45 14.98 1.07
CA ILE A 256 15.16 14.55 2.28
C ILE A 256 16.60 15.10 2.23
N ASP A 257 17.28 15.03 3.35
CA ASP A 257 18.68 15.48 3.47
C ASP A 257 19.61 14.37 3.95
N GLU A 258 20.91 14.63 3.94
CA GLU A 258 21.95 13.69 4.37
C GLU A 258 21.78 13.27 5.83
N GLU A 259 21.37 14.18 6.73
CA GLU A 259 21.10 13.84 8.14
C GLU A 259 20.03 12.75 8.26
N PHE A 260 18.96 12.85 7.46
CA PHE A 260 17.93 11.80 7.45
C PHE A 260 18.48 10.47 6.95
N LEU A 261 19.30 10.48 5.91
CA LEU A 261 19.89 9.26 5.35
C LEU A 261 20.86 8.60 6.31
N ASP A 262 21.67 9.39 7.05
CA ASP A 262 22.55 8.90 8.10
C ASP A 262 21.76 8.22 9.24
N LEU A 263 20.70 8.88 9.70
CA LEU A 263 19.79 8.30 10.70
C LEU A 263 19.11 7.03 10.18
N ALA A 264 18.66 7.04 8.93
CA ALA A 264 18.05 5.89 8.28
C ALA A 264 19.01 4.69 8.24
N LYS A 265 20.27 4.93 7.85
CA LYS A 265 21.32 3.91 7.87
C LYS A 265 21.56 3.35 9.26
N GLN A 266 21.70 4.22 10.26
CA GLN A 266 21.93 3.82 11.65
C GLN A 266 20.75 3.02 12.20
N CYS A 267 19.50 3.38 11.86
CA CYS A 267 18.28 2.67 12.24
C CYS A 267 18.03 1.38 11.44
N ASN A 268 18.99 0.90 10.63
CA ASN A 268 18.78 -0.28 9.78
C ASN A 268 17.64 -0.16 8.75
N ILE A 269 17.36 1.05 8.26
CA ILE A 269 16.53 1.19 7.06
C ILE A 269 17.34 0.67 5.88
N LYS A 270 16.90 -0.44 5.30
CA LYS A 270 17.64 -1.14 4.23
C LYS A 270 17.16 -0.76 2.85
N ILE A 271 15.90 -0.36 2.73
CA ILE A 271 15.28 -0.05 1.44
C ILE A 271 14.48 1.23 1.58
N ILE A 272 14.70 2.16 0.65
CA ILE A 272 13.89 3.34 0.49
C ILE A 272 13.32 3.35 -0.94
N SER A 273 11.98 3.37 -1.04
CA SER A 273 11.26 3.50 -2.30
C SER A 273 10.89 4.95 -2.53
N PHE A 274 11.56 5.60 -3.49
CA PHE A 274 11.39 7.01 -3.80
C PHE A 274 10.35 7.24 -4.88
N GLY A 275 9.38 8.13 -4.64
CA GLY A 275 8.50 8.65 -5.66
C GLY A 275 9.12 9.86 -6.35
N ILE A 276 9.67 9.68 -7.53
CA ILE A 276 10.26 10.75 -8.36
C ILE A 276 9.28 11.21 -9.43
N GLU A 277 8.68 10.26 -10.11
CA GLU A 277 7.67 10.30 -11.15
C GLU A 277 8.19 10.73 -12.52
N SER A 278 9.03 11.78 -12.67
CA SER A 278 9.59 12.22 -13.94
C SER A 278 10.93 12.94 -13.77
N GLY A 279 11.77 12.93 -14.79
CA GLY A 279 12.96 13.76 -14.91
C GLY A 279 12.70 15.14 -15.51
N ASN A 280 11.49 15.39 -15.99
CA ASN A 280 11.14 16.65 -16.63
C ASN A 280 10.34 17.58 -15.68
N LYS A 281 10.79 18.84 -15.57
CA LYS A 281 10.20 19.84 -14.65
C LYS A 281 8.76 20.20 -14.99
N GLU A 282 8.36 20.18 -16.27
CA GLU A 282 7.00 20.52 -16.69
C GLU A 282 6.03 19.38 -16.35
N ILE A 283 6.44 18.14 -16.56
CA ILE A 283 5.67 16.95 -16.17
C ILE A 283 5.51 16.90 -14.65
N LEU A 284 6.56 17.21 -13.89
CA LEU A 284 6.46 17.28 -12.43
C LEU A 284 5.48 18.37 -11.96
N ARG A 285 5.48 19.54 -12.61
CA ARG A 285 4.48 20.59 -12.34
C ARG A 285 3.05 20.10 -12.64
N PHE A 286 2.87 19.44 -13.78
CA PHE A 286 1.57 18.85 -14.13
C PHE A 286 1.13 17.84 -13.07
N TYR A 287 2.00 16.97 -12.61
CA TYR A 287 1.70 16.02 -11.54
C TYR A 287 1.49 16.66 -10.17
N ARG A 288 1.76 17.95 -10.01
CA ARG A 288 1.85 18.66 -8.72
C ARG A 288 2.83 17.98 -7.76
N LYS A 289 3.93 17.50 -8.33
CA LYS A 289 5.02 16.87 -7.60
C LYS A 289 6.09 17.92 -7.31
N ASN A 290 6.08 18.44 -6.08
CA ASN A 290 7.01 19.49 -5.67
C ASN A 290 8.34 18.89 -5.18
N ILE A 291 9.21 18.52 -6.10
CA ILE A 291 10.59 18.04 -5.82
C ILE A 291 11.60 18.90 -6.56
N ASN A 292 12.78 19.06 -5.98
CA ASN A 292 13.91 19.66 -6.68
C ASN A 292 14.65 18.58 -7.47
N ILE A 293 14.41 18.52 -8.76
CA ILE A 293 14.95 17.45 -9.62
C ILE A 293 16.47 17.50 -9.71
N ASP A 294 17.06 18.70 -9.60
CA ASP A 294 18.51 18.90 -9.73
C ASP A 294 19.28 18.31 -8.53
N GLU A 295 18.61 18.11 -7.39
CA GLU A 295 19.20 17.50 -6.18
C GLU A 295 19.03 15.98 -6.13
N VAL A 296 18.14 15.41 -6.95
CA VAL A 296 17.82 13.96 -6.91
C VAL A 296 19.07 13.09 -7.06
N PRO A 297 19.97 13.33 -8.05
CA PRO A 297 21.14 12.48 -8.24
C PRO A 297 22.07 12.47 -7.01
N SER A 298 22.26 13.62 -6.36
CA SER A 298 23.13 13.71 -5.17
C SER A 298 22.56 12.93 -3.99
N ILE A 299 21.27 13.04 -3.73
CA ILE A 299 20.56 12.32 -2.67
C ILE A 299 20.61 10.80 -2.90
N ILE A 300 20.35 10.35 -4.12
CA ILE A 300 20.35 8.91 -4.42
C ILE A 300 21.76 8.33 -4.35
N ARG A 301 22.77 9.03 -4.90
CA ARG A 301 24.17 8.59 -4.76
C ARG A 301 24.60 8.53 -3.30
N TYR A 302 24.20 9.49 -2.48
CA TYR A 302 24.50 9.46 -1.04
C TYR A 302 23.83 8.25 -0.36
N ALA A 303 22.54 8.00 -0.62
CA ALA A 303 21.85 6.82 -0.10
C ALA A 303 22.55 5.50 -0.52
N ASN A 304 22.96 5.40 -1.79
CA ASN A 304 23.74 4.27 -2.30
C ASN A 304 25.08 4.10 -1.61
N SER A 305 25.81 5.20 -1.32
CA SER A 305 27.10 5.17 -0.62
C SER A 305 26.97 4.64 0.81
N LEU A 306 25.83 4.87 1.46
CA LEU A 306 25.49 4.32 2.77
C LEU A 306 25.07 2.85 2.72
N GLY A 307 24.94 2.26 1.51
CA GLY A 307 24.49 0.89 1.30
C GLY A 307 22.97 0.71 1.47
N ILE A 308 22.18 1.77 1.40
CA ILE A 308 20.72 1.71 1.34
C ILE A 308 20.33 1.24 -0.07
N PHE A 309 19.43 0.28 -0.16
CA PHE A 309 18.86 -0.16 -1.45
C PHE A 309 17.82 0.86 -1.91
N THR A 310 18.07 1.48 -3.07
CA THR A 310 17.24 2.55 -3.60
C THR A 310 16.29 2.05 -4.69
N VAL A 311 15.00 2.38 -4.56
CA VAL A 311 13.99 2.08 -5.57
C VAL A 311 13.44 3.38 -6.13
N GLY A 312 13.60 3.63 -7.42
CA GLY A 312 13.04 4.79 -8.12
C GLY A 312 11.69 4.46 -8.76
N ASN A 313 10.65 5.23 -8.45
CA ASN A 313 9.34 5.09 -9.08
C ASN A 313 9.11 6.24 -10.05
N PHE A 314 8.72 5.90 -11.28
CA PHE A 314 8.51 6.82 -12.39
C PHE A 314 7.19 6.54 -13.09
N ILE A 315 6.65 7.56 -13.74
CA ILE A 315 5.41 7.50 -14.51
C ILE A 315 5.66 8.14 -15.87
N ILE A 316 5.33 7.44 -16.96
CA ILE A 316 5.36 7.96 -18.33
C ILE A 316 3.96 7.92 -18.93
N GLY A 317 3.67 8.78 -19.87
CA GLY A 317 2.37 8.93 -20.54
C GLY A 317 1.60 10.18 -20.13
N ALA A 318 2.26 11.23 -19.61
CA ALA A 318 1.59 12.51 -19.37
C ALA A 318 1.05 13.12 -20.68
N PRO A 319 -0.04 13.93 -20.66
CA PRO A 319 -0.59 14.53 -21.88
C PRO A 319 0.41 15.32 -22.72
N MET A 320 1.40 15.93 -22.10
CA MET A 320 2.48 16.68 -22.74
C MET A 320 3.76 15.86 -22.93
N GLU A 321 3.71 14.55 -22.75
CA GLU A 321 4.88 13.67 -22.92
C GLU A 321 5.35 13.71 -24.38
N SER A 322 6.67 13.72 -24.56
CA SER A 322 7.35 13.66 -25.84
C SER A 322 8.58 12.76 -25.72
N GLU A 323 9.20 12.40 -26.84
CA GLU A 323 10.46 11.64 -26.82
C GLU A 323 11.55 12.37 -25.99
N SER A 324 11.60 13.70 -26.06
CA SER A 324 12.56 14.51 -25.30
C SER A 324 12.32 14.40 -23.81
N THR A 325 11.07 14.53 -23.33
CA THR A 325 10.76 14.48 -21.90
C THR A 325 10.94 13.06 -21.31
N ILE A 326 10.68 12.03 -22.13
CA ILE A 326 10.97 10.63 -21.78
C ILE A 326 12.49 10.44 -21.67
N THR A 327 13.27 11.01 -22.61
CA THR A 327 14.73 10.94 -22.58
C THR A 327 15.30 11.61 -21.32
N GLU A 328 14.82 12.81 -20.97
CA GLU A 328 15.21 13.50 -19.72
C GLU A 328 14.95 12.60 -18.48
N THR A 329 13.83 11.90 -18.46
CA THR A 329 13.51 10.97 -17.36
C THR A 329 14.47 9.78 -17.34
N PHE A 330 14.80 9.22 -18.50
CA PHE A 330 15.73 8.09 -18.58
C PHE A 330 17.19 8.49 -18.29
N ASP A 331 17.59 9.70 -18.65
CA ASP A 331 18.93 10.21 -18.34
C ASP A 331 19.06 10.46 -16.84
N LEU A 332 18.04 11.00 -16.17
CA LEU A 332 18.00 11.11 -14.71
C LEU A 332 18.12 9.72 -14.05
N ILE A 333 17.39 8.72 -14.53
CA ILE A 333 17.48 7.35 -13.98
C ILE A 333 18.91 6.80 -14.09
N LYS A 334 19.57 6.99 -15.24
CA LYS A 334 20.95 6.55 -15.46
C LYS A 334 21.91 7.29 -14.52
N GLU A 335 21.74 8.61 -14.36
CA GLU A 335 22.59 9.42 -13.48
C GLU A 335 22.47 9.05 -12.00
N CYS A 336 21.27 8.68 -11.56
CA CYS A 336 21.00 8.32 -10.16
C CYS A 336 21.50 6.93 -9.77
N GLU A 337 21.65 6.00 -10.72
CA GLU A 337 22.07 4.62 -10.47
C GLU A 337 21.21 3.90 -9.41
N PHE A 338 19.87 3.95 -9.56
CA PHE A 338 18.95 3.23 -8.68
C PHE A 338 19.22 1.72 -8.69
N ASP A 339 19.10 1.05 -7.55
CA ASP A 339 19.19 -0.40 -7.48
C ASP A 339 17.99 -1.10 -8.11
N GLN A 340 16.83 -0.46 -8.06
CA GLN A 340 15.61 -0.91 -8.74
C GLN A 340 14.86 0.29 -9.32
N ILE A 341 14.28 0.11 -10.50
CA ILE A 341 13.39 1.09 -11.12
C ILE A 341 12.02 0.48 -11.40
N ASN A 342 10.99 1.24 -11.13
CA ASN A 342 9.61 0.93 -11.47
C ASN A 342 9.08 2.03 -12.37
N ILE A 343 8.92 1.76 -13.66
CA ILE A 343 8.32 2.71 -14.61
C ILE A 343 6.90 2.26 -14.89
N LYS A 344 5.94 3.09 -14.55
CA LYS A 344 4.50 2.85 -14.76
C LYS A 344 3.99 3.70 -15.92
N ASN A 345 2.99 3.20 -16.63
CA ASN A 345 2.24 4.04 -17.56
C ASN A 345 1.29 4.91 -16.73
N LEU A 346 1.11 6.18 -17.12
CA LEU A 346 0.14 7.04 -16.48
C LEU A 346 -1.26 6.41 -16.60
N ASP A 347 -1.84 6.20 -15.45
CA ASP A 347 -3.18 5.66 -15.31
C ASP A 347 -4.03 6.72 -14.59
N TYR A 348 -5.11 7.14 -15.23
CA TYR A 348 -6.12 8.01 -14.61
C TYR A 348 -6.96 7.12 -13.69
N MET A 349 -6.41 6.92 -12.51
CA MET A 349 -6.99 6.04 -11.50
C MET A 349 -8.26 6.65 -10.93
N ILE A 350 -9.31 5.86 -10.84
CA ILE A 350 -10.58 6.26 -10.23
C ILE A 350 -10.31 6.85 -8.84
N GLY A 351 -10.92 8.01 -8.53
CA GLY A 351 -10.68 8.76 -7.29
C GLY A 351 -9.48 9.71 -7.34
N SER A 352 -8.70 9.71 -8.43
CA SER A 352 -7.66 10.72 -8.66
C SER A 352 -8.24 12.00 -9.29
N THR A 353 -7.55 13.12 -9.08
CA THR A 353 -7.94 14.39 -9.73
C THR A 353 -7.95 14.27 -11.26
N LEU A 354 -7.03 13.50 -11.84
CA LEU A 354 -6.99 13.26 -13.27
C LEU A 354 -8.24 12.54 -13.78
N TYR A 355 -8.67 11.49 -13.07
CA TYR A 355 -9.89 10.76 -13.45
C TYR A 355 -11.15 11.63 -13.33
N GLU A 356 -11.27 12.39 -12.25
CA GLU A 356 -12.43 13.25 -12.04
C GLU A 356 -12.54 14.36 -13.12
N ALA A 357 -11.39 14.80 -13.66
CA ALA A 357 -11.33 15.79 -14.72
C ALA A 357 -11.58 15.23 -16.14
N LEU A 358 -11.71 13.91 -16.30
CA LEU A 358 -12.01 13.31 -17.61
C LEU A 358 -13.42 13.69 -18.11
N ASP A 359 -13.57 13.75 -19.42
CA ASP A 359 -14.88 13.75 -20.07
C ASP A 359 -15.65 12.48 -19.65
N ASP A 360 -16.95 12.62 -19.35
CA ASP A 360 -17.79 11.50 -18.90
C ASP A 360 -17.84 10.33 -19.89
N LYS A 361 -17.62 10.60 -21.18
CA LYS A 361 -17.52 9.57 -22.22
C LYS A 361 -16.31 8.65 -22.08
N LEU A 362 -15.24 9.15 -21.43
CA LEU A 362 -14.01 8.40 -21.15
C LEU A 362 -14.05 7.73 -19.78
N LYS A 363 -14.91 8.17 -18.87
CA LYS A 363 -15.06 7.56 -17.56
C LYS A 363 -15.70 6.17 -17.70
N THR A 364 -14.96 5.17 -17.31
CA THR A 364 -15.41 3.77 -17.26
C THR A 364 -15.44 3.31 -15.82
N ASP A 365 -15.95 2.10 -15.58
CA ASP A 365 -15.87 1.47 -14.25
C ASP A 365 -14.45 0.97 -13.93
N ASP A 366 -13.50 1.16 -14.86
CA ASP A 366 -12.08 0.87 -14.73
C ASP A 366 -11.24 2.15 -14.85
N HIS A 367 -9.95 2.02 -14.51
CA HIS A 367 -8.95 3.06 -14.74
C HIS A 367 -8.76 3.33 -16.23
N VAL A 368 -8.47 4.56 -16.59
CA VAL A 368 -8.25 4.98 -17.97
C VAL A 368 -6.78 5.29 -18.20
N PHE A 369 -6.12 4.50 -19.05
CA PHE A 369 -4.73 4.80 -19.40
C PHE A 369 -4.64 6.02 -20.32
N ALA A 370 -3.67 6.90 -20.05
CA ALA A 370 -3.31 7.97 -20.95
C ALA A 370 -2.63 7.38 -22.20
N CYS A 371 -3.28 7.51 -23.34
CA CYS A 371 -2.78 7.03 -24.63
C CYS A 371 -3.46 7.77 -25.78
N LEU A 372 -2.92 7.61 -26.99
CA LEU A 372 -3.44 8.24 -28.20
C LEU A 372 -4.89 7.83 -28.48
N GLU A 373 -5.26 6.57 -28.22
CA GLU A 373 -6.60 6.05 -28.47
C GLU A 373 -7.64 6.74 -27.59
N ASN A 374 -7.23 7.21 -26.43
CA ASN A 374 -8.09 8.01 -25.53
C ASN A 374 -7.92 9.52 -25.73
N GLY A 375 -7.05 9.95 -26.63
CA GLY A 375 -6.74 11.37 -26.84
C GLY A 375 -6.04 12.06 -25.67
N LEU A 376 -5.48 11.30 -24.74
CA LEU A 376 -4.86 11.79 -23.49
C LEU A 376 -3.33 11.82 -23.56
N ASN A 377 -2.74 11.30 -24.62
CA ASN A 377 -1.31 11.31 -24.89
C ASN A 377 -1.08 11.19 -26.41
N VAL A 378 0.10 11.57 -26.88
CA VAL A 378 0.47 11.47 -28.30
C VAL A 378 0.95 10.07 -28.71
N PHE A 379 1.25 9.22 -27.77
CA PHE A 379 1.73 7.85 -27.99
C PHE A 379 0.60 6.82 -27.84
N PRO A 380 0.56 5.79 -28.71
CA PRO A 380 -0.25 4.60 -28.46
C PRO A 380 0.20 3.88 -27.16
N LEU A 381 -0.73 3.21 -26.49
CA LEU A 381 -0.44 2.54 -25.21
C LEU A 381 0.60 1.43 -25.32
N ASP A 382 0.60 0.68 -26.43
CA ASP A 382 1.57 -0.37 -26.70
C ASP A 382 2.97 0.19 -26.96
N GLU A 383 3.08 1.37 -27.59
CA GLU A 383 4.35 2.06 -27.77
C GLU A 383 4.93 2.53 -26.43
N ILE A 384 4.13 3.15 -25.58
CA ILE A 384 4.53 3.53 -24.22
C ILE A 384 5.06 2.29 -23.46
N LYS A 385 4.35 1.17 -23.56
CA LYS A 385 4.77 -0.10 -22.94
C LYS A 385 6.11 -0.57 -23.49
N ARG A 386 6.26 -0.55 -24.82
CA ARG A 386 7.50 -0.98 -25.50
C ARG A 386 8.70 -0.13 -25.07
N ILE A 387 8.55 1.20 -25.10
CA ILE A 387 9.59 2.15 -24.67
C ILE A 387 10.04 1.83 -23.24
N LYS A 388 9.09 1.71 -22.32
CA LYS A 388 9.35 1.39 -20.92
C LYS A 388 10.06 0.05 -20.75
N ASP A 389 9.53 -1.02 -21.36
CA ASP A 389 10.03 -2.37 -21.17
C ASP A 389 11.44 -2.53 -21.77
N THR A 390 11.71 -1.89 -22.91
CA THR A 390 13.04 -1.82 -23.52
C THR A 390 14.03 -1.13 -22.58
N PHE A 391 13.71 0.06 -22.10
CA PHE A 391 14.61 0.80 -21.22
C PHE A 391 14.86 0.06 -19.91
N GLN A 392 13.83 -0.52 -19.28
CA GLN A 392 14.01 -1.30 -18.05
C GLN A 392 14.93 -2.52 -18.28
N SER A 393 14.75 -3.22 -19.39
CA SER A 393 15.60 -4.36 -19.74
C SER A 393 17.07 -3.96 -19.94
N GLU A 394 17.32 -2.89 -20.68
CA GLU A 394 18.67 -2.35 -20.90
C GLU A 394 19.32 -1.90 -19.60
N TYR A 395 18.57 -1.16 -18.77
CA TYR A 395 19.04 -0.67 -17.49
C TYR A 395 19.48 -1.82 -16.57
N TYR A 396 18.66 -2.85 -16.42
CA TYR A 396 19.01 -4.00 -15.58
C TYR A 396 20.16 -4.82 -16.13
N ASN A 397 20.30 -4.92 -17.44
CA ASN A 397 21.46 -5.61 -18.03
C ASN A 397 22.78 -4.89 -17.71
N LEU A 398 22.78 -3.57 -17.73
CA LEU A 398 23.97 -2.75 -17.40
C LEU A 398 24.33 -2.81 -15.92
N HIS A 399 23.34 -2.82 -15.03
CA HIS A 399 23.54 -2.73 -13.56
C HIS A 399 23.46 -4.08 -12.84
N ARG A 400 23.34 -5.19 -13.57
CA ARG A 400 23.05 -6.52 -13.04
C ARG A 400 23.96 -6.94 -11.89
N SER A 401 25.26 -6.78 -12.04
CA SER A 401 26.24 -7.25 -11.05
C SER A 401 26.15 -6.52 -9.72
N VAL A 402 25.84 -5.22 -9.74
CA VAL A 402 25.66 -4.39 -8.54
C VAL A 402 24.36 -4.75 -7.83
N ILE A 403 23.30 -4.88 -8.61
CA ILE A 403 21.96 -5.22 -8.10
C ILE A 403 21.96 -6.61 -7.47
N GLU A 404 22.54 -7.62 -8.13
CA GLU A 404 22.63 -8.98 -7.60
C GLU A 404 23.35 -9.06 -6.26
N LYS A 405 24.46 -8.29 -6.10
CA LYS A 405 25.15 -8.20 -4.80
C LYS A 405 24.26 -7.67 -3.69
N LYS A 406 23.51 -6.58 -3.94
CA LYS A 406 22.59 -6.02 -2.95
C LYS A 406 21.38 -6.92 -2.69
N ILE A 407 20.83 -7.56 -3.72
CA ILE A 407 19.74 -8.53 -3.56
C ILE A 407 20.19 -9.72 -2.70
N HIS A 408 21.42 -10.20 -2.87
CA HIS A 408 21.95 -11.26 -2.03
C HIS A 408 22.05 -10.87 -0.56
N LEU A 409 22.38 -9.59 -0.29
CA LEU A 409 22.49 -9.07 1.08
C LEU A 409 21.13 -8.85 1.76
N TYR A 410 20.10 -8.43 1.03
CA TYR A 410 18.82 -7.95 1.59
C TYR A 410 17.61 -8.79 1.18
N GLY A 411 17.75 -9.71 0.23
CA GLY A 411 16.65 -10.37 -0.46
C GLY A 411 16.04 -9.45 -1.54
N THR A 412 15.17 -10.01 -2.38
CA THR A 412 14.44 -9.20 -3.37
C THR A 412 13.41 -8.34 -2.64
N PRO A 413 13.48 -7.00 -2.73
CA PRO A 413 12.61 -6.13 -1.92
C PRO A 413 11.14 -6.16 -2.35
N PHE A 414 10.84 -6.39 -3.64
CA PHE A 414 9.47 -6.35 -4.18
C PHE A 414 9.19 -7.43 -5.22
#